data_6c370090c460ec526881985b45779178
#
_entry.id   6c370090c460ec526881985b45779178
#
_cell.length_a   1.000
_cell.length_b   1.000
_cell.length_c   1.000
_cell.angle_alpha   90.00
_cell.angle_beta   90.00
_cell.angle_gamma   90.00
#
_symmetry.space_group_name_H-M   'P 1'
#
loop_
_entity.id
_entity.type
_entity.pdbx_description
1 polymer ?
#
loop_
_entity_poly.entity_id
_entity_poly.type
_entity_poly.pdbx_seq_one_letter_code
_entity_poly.pdbx_strand_id
1 'polypeptide(L)'
;MKAIYGDYSYTHCVRKLYAFDTNGLLQALQILDEFITTKQKGYFLGYMTYEAGILLQAHYANAYANLPIIMHKHKKQPLLYFALYHKRKKLKALQPKGKFSLNIAKDLDSRAYNQHFLAIKENIKQGHTYQLNYTQEILLHSSLSSKQLFQHLSLRQNTPYKAYLSNAFLKILCFSPELFFKIKHNIITTQPMKGTIKRALHDENLNIKEQKAKDKALKLALQKDSKNRSENLMIVDLLRNDLSKVIVPNSLKIKELCAIHSYPSVHQMISTIKGRLHNDVNKGFLLSQIFQALFPCGSITGAPKLKTMELISQLESRPRGVYCGALGLITHKEISFCVPIRTLSKIHKEKVYRYGVGSGVVWDSICEDEFAELKLKSKFLNAQNQPYDLFETMLYRNGRIFLLDRHLKRLQSSALALGFNTEQLSRLVSSQRTNQLDITTFEAFYTQCGDLSYIDNTMWQDSTQFCENLGINGSKNISKLSNECILRLTLCHNGNLRLESLPLLPLSTNKVITFPKTLDSTHLLVSHKTTYRPHFATAQKMIEQGKIFDMIFYNQKGEITEGSRSNIVCEMKGRFCTPHSQSGLLQGTLRNVLLDSGLIFEKRLTLKHLHKADRIFALNSVRGIVQVELQLF
;
A
#
# COMPACT_ATOMS: atom_id res chain seq x y z
N MET A 1 -15.87 -21.17 0.03
CA MET A 1 -15.14 -20.17 0.82
C MET A 1 -14.13 -19.46 -0.06
N LYS A 2 -14.06 -18.14 -0.07
CA LYS A 2 -13.07 -17.38 -0.82
C LYS A 2 -12.22 -16.60 0.18
N ALA A 3 -10.90 -16.78 0.11
CA ALA A 3 -9.95 -16.05 0.91
C ALA A 3 -8.98 -15.29 0.00
N ILE A 4 -8.44 -14.19 0.48
CA ILE A 4 -7.43 -13.37 -0.19
C ILE A 4 -6.25 -13.22 0.76
N TYR A 5 -5.03 -13.37 0.25
CA TYR A 5 -3.81 -13.01 0.95
C TYR A 5 -2.78 -12.47 -0.05
N GLY A 6 -2.29 -11.27 0.20
CA GLY A 6 -1.48 -10.53 -0.77
C GLY A 6 -2.21 -10.39 -2.11
N ASP A 7 -1.54 -10.74 -3.18
CA ASP A 7 -2.05 -10.63 -4.56
C ASP A 7 -2.84 -11.85 -5.05
N TYR A 8 -3.19 -12.79 -4.16
CA TYR A 8 -3.83 -14.04 -4.56
C TYR A 8 -5.18 -14.26 -3.88
N SER A 9 -6.12 -14.81 -4.64
CA SER A 9 -7.34 -15.43 -4.10
C SER A 9 -7.17 -16.94 -4.02
N TYR A 10 -7.67 -17.52 -2.94
CA TYR A 10 -7.57 -18.95 -2.62
C TYR A 10 -8.95 -19.58 -2.72
N THR A 11 -9.03 -20.72 -3.40
CA THR A 11 -10.28 -21.45 -3.67
C THR A 11 -10.03 -22.94 -3.53
N HIS A 12 -11.11 -23.74 -3.57
CA HIS A 12 -11.05 -25.18 -3.34
C HIS A 12 -10.50 -25.53 -1.95
N CYS A 13 -11.26 -25.13 -0.90
CA CYS A 13 -10.98 -25.46 0.48
C CYS A 13 -11.28 -26.94 0.74
N VAL A 14 -10.29 -27.73 1.16
CA VAL A 14 -10.39 -29.18 1.37
C VAL A 14 -10.37 -29.57 2.85
N ARG A 15 -9.76 -28.77 3.72
CA ARG A 15 -9.68 -29.04 5.15
C ARG A 15 -9.79 -27.72 5.93
N LYS A 16 -10.38 -27.78 7.12
CA LYS A 16 -10.46 -26.67 8.07
C LYS A 16 -9.96 -27.16 9.42
N LEU A 17 -9.09 -26.38 10.03
CA LEU A 17 -8.60 -26.56 11.40
C LEU A 17 -9.12 -25.39 12.22
N TYR A 18 -9.66 -25.66 13.38
CA TYR A 18 -10.07 -24.63 14.34
C TYR A 18 -10.02 -25.17 15.77
N ALA A 19 -9.69 -24.31 16.70
CA ALA A 19 -9.51 -24.64 18.10
C ALA A 19 -10.19 -23.57 18.98
N PHE A 20 -10.81 -24.02 20.08
CA PHE A 20 -11.47 -23.15 21.07
C PHE A 20 -10.82 -23.23 22.45
N ASP A 21 -9.90 -24.16 22.65
CA ASP A 21 -9.18 -24.41 23.88
C ASP A 21 -7.73 -24.78 23.61
N THR A 22 -6.95 -24.97 24.69
CA THR A 22 -5.52 -25.26 24.62
C THR A 22 -5.23 -26.60 23.92
N ASN A 23 -6.00 -27.65 24.24
CA ASN A 23 -5.79 -28.97 23.66
C ASN A 23 -6.01 -28.96 22.14
N GLY A 24 -7.13 -28.38 21.70
CA GLY A 24 -7.42 -28.22 20.28
C GLY A 24 -6.38 -27.32 19.57
N LEU A 25 -5.86 -26.30 20.25
CA LEU A 25 -4.79 -25.45 19.73
C LEU A 25 -3.51 -26.25 19.47
N LEU A 26 -3.08 -27.07 20.42
CA LEU A 26 -1.89 -27.92 20.31
C LEU A 26 -2.06 -28.96 19.20
N GLN A 27 -3.21 -29.63 19.12
CA GLN A 27 -3.53 -30.57 18.05
C GLN A 27 -3.51 -29.90 16.66
N ALA A 28 -4.09 -28.70 16.55
CA ALA A 28 -4.07 -27.98 15.28
C ALA A 28 -2.65 -27.57 14.85
N LEU A 29 -1.81 -27.15 15.79
CA LEU A 29 -0.40 -26.85 15.53
C LEU A 29 0.38 -28.09 15.09
N GLN A 30 0.14 -29.26 15.72
CA GLN A 30 0.74 -30.52 15.32
C GLN A 30 0.39 -30.88 13.86
N ILE A 31 -0.87 -30.72 13.45
CA ILE A 31 -1.28 -30.96 12.06
C ILE A 31 -0.56 -30.00 11.09
N LEU A 32 -0.35 -28.74 11.46
CA LEU A 32 0.41 -27.78 10.66
C LEU A 32 1.89 -28.16 10.58
N ASP A 33 2.49 -28.66 11.66
CA ASP A 33 3.86 -29.19 11.69
C ASP A 33 4.00 -30.39 10.75
N GLU A 34 3.06 -31.35 10.80
CA GLU A 34 3.03 -32.50 9.88
C GLU A 34 2.93 -32.08 8.42
N PHE A 35 2.09 -31.07 8.10
CA PHE A 35 1.96 -30.54 6.74
C PHE A 35 3.28 -29.95 6.22
N ILE A 36 4.03 -29.26 7.09
CA ILE A 36 5.31 -28.63 6.74
C ILE A 36 6.40 -29.71 6.57
N THR A 37 6.53 -30.61 7.53
CA THR A 37 7.59 -31.64 7.55
C THR A 37 7.42 -32.66 6.43
N THR A 38 6.19 -33.05 6.13
CA THR A 38 5.86 -33.95 5.00
C THR A 38 5.83 -33.25 3.64
N LYS A 39 6.12 -31.95 3.60
CA LYS A 39 6.15 -31.12 2.36
C LYS A 39 4.90 -31.24 1.49
N GLN A 40 3.73 -31.39 2.11
CA GLN A 40 2.46 -31.51 1.40
C GLN A 40 2.19 -30.27 0.52
N LYS A 41 1.60 -30.49 -0.65
CA LYS A 41 1.21 -29.43 -1.57
C LYS A 41 -0.11 -28.80 -1.11
N GLY A 42 -0.15 -27.47 -1.09
CA GLY A 42 -1.34 -26.72 -0.71
C GLY A 42 -0.98 -25.39 -0.04
N TYR A 43 -2.03 -24.73 0.44
CA TYR A 43 -1.97 -23.39 1.01
C TYR A 43 -2.83 -23.35 2.27
N PHE A 44 -2.23 -23.48 3.45
CA PHE A 44 -2.94 -23.19 4.69
C PHE A 44 -2.97 -21.68 4.90
N LEU A 45 -4.15 -21.09 4.92
CA LEU A 45 -4.37 -19.68 5.18
C LEU A 45 -5.29 -19.52 6.39
N GLY A 46 -4.85 -18.73 7.38
CA GLY A 46 -5.59 -18.60 8.62
C GLY A 46 -5.01 -17.60 9.60
N TYR A 47 -5.45 -17.73 10.84
CA TYR A 47 -5.05 -16.85 11.93
C TYR A 47 -4.97 -17.58 13.27
N MET A 48 -4.24 -16.97 14.19
CA MET A 48 -4.29 -17.22 15.64
C MET A 48 -4.64 -15.92 16.35
N THR A 49 -5.51 -15.99 17.36
CA THR A 49 -5.87 -14.82 18.17
C THR A 49 -4.77 -14.48 19.18
N TYR A 50 -4.77 -13.26 19.70
CA TYR A 50 -3.86 -12.84 20.77
C TYR A 50 -3.96 -13.76 22.00
N GLU A 51 -5.18 -14.16 22.37
CA GLU A 51 -5.47 -15.04 23.51
C GLU A 51 -4.87 -16.46 23.32
N ALA A 52 -4.79 -16.95 22.08
CA ALA A 52 -4.09 -18.20 21.79
C ALA A 52 -2.61 -18.12 22.20
N GLY A 53 -1.99 -16.94 22.03
CA GLY A 53 -0.63 -16.71 22.49
C GLY A 53 -0.49 -16.75 24.01
N ILE A 54 -1.45 -16.18 24.74
CA ILE A 54 -1.47 -16.26 26.22
C ILE A 54 -1.55 -17.72 26.68
N LEU A 55 -2.48 -18.50 26.08
CA LEU A 55 -2.63 -19.91 26.42
C LEU A 55 -1.40 -20.76 26.08
N LEU A 56 -0.73 -20.49 24.97
CA LEU A 56 0.54 -21.16 24.64
C LEU A 56 1.62 -20.84 25.67
N GLN A 57 1.77 -19.56 26.05
CA GLN A 57 2.76 -19.17 27.07
C GLN A 57 2.42 -19.80 28.44
N ALA A 58 1.15 -19.80 28.85
CA ALA A 58 0.69 -20.42 30.09
C ALA A 58 1.01 -21.92 30.11
N HIS A 59 0.73 -22.64 29.01
CA HIS A 59 0.97 -24.09 28.89
C HIS A 59 2.45 -24.45 29.01
N TYR A 60 3.33 -23.70 28.34
CA TYR A 60 4.76 -24.03 28.29
C TYR A 60 5.59 -23.46 29.44
N ALA A 61 5.14 -22.37 30.05
CA ALA A 61 5.91 -21.72 31.12
C ALA A 61 5.52 -22.15 32.54
N ASN A 62 4.44 -22.94 32.72
CA ASN A 62 3.83 -23.29 34.02
C ASN A 62 3.54 -22.08 34.95
N ALA A 63 3.72 -20.87 34.44
CA ALA A 63 3.84 -19.66 35.25
C ALA A 63 2.52 -18.84 35.33
N TYR A 64 1.49 -19.22 34.57
CA TYR A 64 0.32 -18.34 34.32
C TYR A 64 -1.03 -19.04 34.43
N ALA A 65 -1.13 -20.06 35.28
CA ALA A 65 -2.41 -20.72 35.58
C ALA A 65 -3.53 -19.75 36.05
N ASN A 66 -3.15 -18.54 36.48
CA ASN A 66 -4.04 -17.52 37.07
C ASN A 66 -4.16 -16.22 36.26
N LEU A 67 -3.64 -16.16 35.00
CA LEU A 67 -3.89 -14.99 34.18
C LEU A 67 -5.39 -14.87 33.90
N PRO A 68 -6.05 -13.75 34.23
CA PRO A 68 -7.45 -13.53 33.87
C PRO A 68 -7.53 -13.39 32.35
N ILE A 69 -7.69 -14.52 31.67
CA ILE A 69 -7.89 -14.54 30.21
C ILE A 69 -9.28 -14.05 29.95
N ILE A 70 -9.41 -12.80 29.51
CA ILE A 70 -10.68 -12.26 29.07
C ILE A 70 -11.01 -12.94 27.73
N MET A 71 -11.68 -14.07 27.82
CA MET A 71 -12.23 -14.76 26.66
C MET A 71 -13.53 -14.06 26.26
N HIS A 72 -13.81 -13.99 24.96
CA HIS A 72 -15.14 -13.59 24.53
C HIS A 72 -16.20 -14.43 25.27
N LYS A 73 -17.11 -13.79 26.01
CA LYS A 73 -18.22 -14.43 26.75
C LYS A 73 -19.05 -15.40 25.89
N HIS A 74 -18.92 -15.30 24.57
CA HIS A 74 -19.51 -16.21 23.61
C HIS A 74 -18.40 -17.09 23.01
N LYS A 75 -18.42 -18.39 23.27
CA LYS A 75 -17.58 -19.44 22.65
C LYS A 75 -17.63 -19.47 21.08
N LYS A 76 -17.89 -18.33 20.44
CA LYS A 76 -18.15 -18.21 18.99
C LYS A 76 -16.93 -17.86 18.16
N GLN A 77 -15.79 -17.52 18.78
CA GLN A 77 -14.55 -17.22 18.05
C GLN A 77 -13.51 -18.28 18.37
N PRO A 78 -13.02 -19.02 17.37
CA PRO A 78 -11.91 -19.93 17.60
C PRO A 78 -10.62 -19.16 17.87
N LEU A 79 -9.80 -19.69 18.78
CA LEU A 79 -8.46 -19.23 19.09
C LEU A 79 -7.51 -19.37 17.90
N LEU A 80 -7.72 -20.41 17.11
CA LEU A 80 -7.00 -20.70 15.89
C LEU A 80 -8.01 -21.09 14.80
N TYR A 81 -7.78 -20.61 13.59
CA TYR A 81 -8.48 -21.07 12.41
C TYR A 81 -7.55 -21.08 11.20
N PHE A 82 -7.39 -22.23 10.55
CA PHE A 82 -6.71 -22.40 9.29
C PHE A 82 -7.55 -23.19 8.31
N ALA A 83 -7.52 -22.81 7.03
CA ALA A 83 -8.14 -23.54 5.95
C ALA A 83 -7.10 -23.91 4.90
N LEU A 84 -7.10 -25.19 4.48
CA LEU A 84 -6.24 -25.72 3.43
C LEU A 84 -6.91 -25.53 2.07
N TYR A 85 -6.24 -24.83 1.18
CA TYR A 85 -6.66 -24.59 -0.20
C TYR A 85 -5.72 -25.27 -1.18
N HIS A 86 -6.27 -25.84 -2.26
CA HIS A 86 -5.45 -26.46 -3.31
C HIS A 86 -5.26 -25.55 -4.52
N LYS A 87 -6.11 -24.53 -4.71
CA LYS A 87 -6.04 -23.62 -5.85
C LYS A 87 -5.84 -22.17 -5.41
N ARG A 88 -4.93 -21.48 -6.09
CA ARG A 88 -4.78 -20.03 -6.00
C ARG A 88 -4.83 -19.39 -7.38
N LYS A 89 -5.36 -18.17 -7.44
CA LYS A 89 -5.41 -17.36 -8.66
C LYS A 89 -4.94 -15.95 -8.33
N LYS A 90 -4.12 -15.38 -9.19
CA LYS A 90 -3.73 -13.97 -9.04
C LYS A 90 -4.97 -13.08 -9.13
N LEU A 91 -5.07 -12.11 -8.24
CA LEU A 91 -6.19 -11.16 -8.24
C LEU A 91 -6.12 -10.30 -9.50
N LYS A 92 -7.28 -10.04 -10.10
CA LYS A 92 -7.45 -8.94 -11.04
C LYS A 92 -7.44 -7.63 -10.23
N ALA A 93 -7.16 -6.51 -10.90
CA ALA A 93 -7.25 -5.19 -10.28
C ALA A 93 -8.56 -5.05 -9.49
N LEU A 94 -8.46 -4.56 -8.25
CA LEU A 94 -9.61 -4.37 -7.39
C LEU A 94 -10.46 -3.23 -7.98
N GLN A 95 -11.70 -3.54 -8.33
CA GLN A 95 -12.70 -2.56 -8.75
C GLN A 95 -13.80 -2.55 -7.69
N PRO A 96 -13.74 -1.67 -6.69
CA PRO A 96 -14.79 -1.58 -5.69
C PRO A 96 -16.08 -1.10 -6.33
N LYS A 97 -17.18 -1.79 -6.02
CA LYS A 97 -18.53 -1.41 -6.46
C LYS A 97 -19.28 -0.74 -5.32
N GLY A 98 -20.13 0.23 -5.66
CA GLY A 98 -20.96 0.97 -4.71
C GLY A 98 -20.21 2.13 -4.02
N LYS A 99 -20.98 3.08 -3.48
CA LYS A 99 -20.43 4.21 -2.72
C LYS A 99 -19.83 3.72 -1.41
N PHE A 100 -18.67 4.25 -1.03
CA PHE A 100 -18.05 3.92 0.25
C PHE A 100 -18.95 4.34 1.42
N SER A 101 -19.12 3.44 2.37
CA SER A 101 -19.89 3.67 3.58
C SER A 101 -19.21 2.97 4.75
N LEU A 102 -18.77 3.75 5.72
CA LEU A 102 -18.22 3.27 6.99
C LEU A 102 -18.44 4.35 8.05
N ASN A 103 -19.29 4.06 9.02
CA ASN A 103 -19.69 5.00 10.07
C ASN A 103 -19.18 4.52 11.42
N ILE A 104 -18.67 5.43 12.23
CA ILE A 104 -18.23 5.15 13.60
C ILE A 104 -19.47 5.04 14.51
N ALA A 105 -19.64 3.89 15.17
CA ALA A 105 -20.68 3.65 16.17
C ALA A 105 -20.18 3.90 17.60
N LYS A 106 -18.88 3.63 17.86
CA LYS A 106 -18.16 3.96 19.09
C LYS A 106 -16.74 4.35 18.72
N ASP A 107 -16.31 5.54 19.15
CA ASP A 107 -14.97 6.06 18.91
C ASP A 107 -14.05 5.81 20.12
N LEU A 108 -12.80 6.25 20.00
CA LEU A 108 -11.79 6.23 21.06
C LEU A 108 -12.23 7.10 22.23
N ASP A 109 -11.99 6.59 23.43
CA ASP A 109 -12.26 7.31 24.68
C ASP A 109 -10.98 7.89 25.27
N SER A 110 -10.84 9.23 25.18
CA SER A 110 -9.66 9.94 25.67
C SER A 110 -9.55 9.93 27.18
N ARG A 111 -10.68 9.93 27.91
CA ARG A 111 -10.67 9.92 29.40
C ARG A 111 -10.20 8.55 29.90
N ALA A 112 -10.79 7.47 29.38
CA ALA A 112 -10.33 6.12 29.70
C ALA A 112 -8.88 5.88 29.26
N TYR A 113 -8.45 6.46 28.13
CA TYR A 113 -7.06 6.37 27.69
C TYR A 113 -6.11 7.02 28.70
N ASN A 114 -6.40 8.26 29.12
CA ASN A 114 -5.56 8.98 30.08
C ASN A 114 -5.47 8.24 31.43
N GLN A 115 -6.58 7.73 31.93
CA GLN A 115 -6.61 6.96 33.18
C GLN A 115 -5.70 5.71 33.12
N HIS A 116 -5.78 4.93 32.04
CA HIS A 116 -4.93 3.76 31.86
C HIS A 116 -3.47 4.16 31.56
N PHE A 117 -3.25 5.28 30.85
CA PHE A 117 -1.91 5.80 30.59
C PHE A 117 -1.18 6.12 31.90
N LEU A 118 -1.83 6.78 32.87
CA LEU A 118 -1.26 7.07 34.18
C LEU A 118 -0.94 5.78 34.94
N ALA A 119 -1.83 4.80 34.92
CA ALA A 119 -1.58 3.48 35.53
C ALA A 119 -0.37 2.76 34.90
N ILE A 120 -0.21 2.85 33.58
CA ILE A 120 0.95 2.29 32.88
C ILE A 120 2.24 3.02 33.29
N LYS A 121 2.23 4.35 33.37
CA LYS A 121 3.38 5.15 33.80
C LYS A 121 3.82 4.79 35.21
N GLU A 122 2.88 4.54 36.12
CA GLU A 122 3.20 4.09 37.46
C GLU A 122 3.85 2.70 37.46
N ASN A 123 3.34 1.75 36.67
CA ASN A 123 3.97 0.43 36.52
C ASN A 123 5.39 0.50 35.91
N ILE A 124 5.63 1.44 35.00
CA ILE A 124 6.97 1.68 34.44
C ILE A 124 7.89 2.27 35.53
N LYS A 125 7.41 3.23 36.32
CA LYS A 125 8.14 3.84 37.45
C LYS A 125 8.55 2.79 38.49
N GLN A 126 7.68 1.84 38.78
CA GLN A 126 7.93 0.72 39.70
C GLN A 126 8.83 -0.38 39.09
N GLY A 127 9.24 -0.26 37.83
CA GLY A 127 10.10 -1.23 37.16
C GLY A 127 9.41 -2.52 36.73
N HIS A 128 8.07 -2.60 36.79
CA HIS A 128 7.32 -3.78 36.36
C HIS A 128 7.38 -4.02 34.86
N THR A 129 7.51 -2.95 34.07
CA THR A 129 7.64 -2.99 32.62
C THR A 129 8.42 -1.78 32.11
N TYR A 130 9.13 -1.94 30.98
CA TYR A 130 9.83 -0.82 30.31
C TYR A 130 8.96 -0.20 29.21
N GLN A 131 8.08 -1.03 28.62
CA GLN A 131 7.14 -0.64 27.58
C GLN A 131 5.90 -1.51 27.65
N LEU A 132 4.72 -0.88 27.48
CA LEU A 132 3.45 -1.58 27.37
C LEU A 132 2.66 -1.04 26.17
N ASN A 133 2.22 -1.94 25.27
CA ASN A 133 1.36 -1.59 24.15
C ASN A 133 -0.11 -1.65 24.59
N TYR A 134 -0.68 -0.47 24.92
CA TYR A 134 -2.09 -0.33 25.32
C TYR A 134 -2.99 -0.10 24.10
N THR A 135 -4.20 -0.71 24.11
CA THR A 135 -5.09 -0.67 22.96
C THR A 135 -6.53 -0.29 23.34
N GLN A 136 -7.18 0.40 22.41
CA GLN A 136 -8.63 0.65 22.43
C GLN A 136 -9.30 0.07 21.18
N GLU A 137 -10.63 0.07 21.15
CA GLU A 137 -11.42 -0.46 20.06
C GLU A 137 -12.40 0.57 19.52
N ILE A 138 -12.43 0.74 18.20
CA ILE A 138 -13.43 1.52 17.47
C ILE A 138 -14.47 0.55 16.92
N LEU A 139 -15.76 0.85 17.13
CA LEU A 139 -16.87 0.08 16.55
C LEU A 139 -17.42 0.79 15.32
N LEU A 140 -17.63 0.03 14.25
CA LEU A 140 -17.95 0.58 12.94
C LEU A 140 -19.14 -0.14 12.30
N HIS A 141 -19.97 0.61 11.58
CA HIS A 141 -21.04 0.07 10.72
C HIS A 141 -20.76 0.36 9.25
N SER A 142 -21.12 -0.57 8.38
CA SER A 142 -21.07 -0.37 6.93
C SER A 142 -22.27 -1.04 6.27
N SER A 143 -22.86 -0.35 5.29
CA SER A 143 -23.89 -0.92 4.41
C SER A 143 -23.28 -1.83 3.32
N LEU A 144 -21.97 -1.75 3.11
CA LEU A 144 -21.27 -2.57 2.14
C LEU A 144 -21.11 -4.01 2.64
N SER A 145 -21.11 -4.96 1.72
CA SER A 145 -20.63 -6.31 2.04
C SER A 145 -19.17 -6.26 2.49
N SER A 146 -18.76 -7.17 3.37
CA SER A 146 -17.36 -7.19 3.88
C SER A 146 -16.32 -7.28 2.77
N LYS A 147 -16.64 -7.92 1.64
CA LYS A 147 -15.75 -8.01 0.49
C LYS A 147 -15.63 -6.66 -0.25
N GLN A 148 -16.74 -5.95 -0.44
CA GLN A 148 -16.73 -4.60 -1.02
C GLN A 148 -15.98 -3.62 -0.10
N LEU A 149 -16.27 -3.66 1.21
CA LEU A 149 -15.55 -2.84 2.18
C LEU A 149 -14.03 -3.11 2.15
N PHE A 150 -13.62 -4.39 2.08
CA PHE A 150 -12.21 -4.76 1.92
C PHE A 150 -11.60 -4.17 0.64
N GLN A 151 -12.33 -4.19 -0.48
CA GLN A 151 -11.86 -3.61 -1.74
C GLN A 151 -11.66 -2.09 -1.62
N HIS A 152 -12.62 -1.37 -1.06
CA HIS A 152 -12.51 0.07 -0.83
C HIS A 152 -11.35 0.44 0.09
N LEU A 153 -11.22 -0.25 1.23
CA LEU A 153 -10.14 0.01 2.19
C LEU A 153 -8.76 -0.40 1.65
N SER A 154 -8.68 -1.42 0.78
CA SER A 154 -7.43 -1.83 0.12
C SER A 154 -6.83 -0.74 -0.75
N LEU A 155 -7.63 0.15 -1.31
CA LEU A 155 -7.18 1.30 -2.11
C LEU A 155 -6.58 2.40 -1.22
N ARG A 156 -7.14 2.57 -0.02
CA ARG A 156 -6.73 3.60 0.94
C ARG A 156 -5.49 3.20 1.73
N GLN A 157 -5.32 1.90 1.93
CA GLN A 157 -4.23 1.34 2.73
C GLN A 157 -3.45 0.33 1.89
N ASN A 158 -2.42 0.84 1.19
CA ASN A 158 -1.51 -0.02 0.43
C ASN A 158 -0.41 -0.54 1.36
N THR A 159 -0.61 -1.76 1.87
CA THR A 159 0.31 -2.43 2.78
C THR A 159 0.73 -3.79 2.22
N PRO A 160 1.90 -4.32 2.59
CA PRO A 160 2.41 -5.58 2.06
C PRO A 160 1.56 -6.81 2.47
N TYR A 161 0.89 -6.76 3.62
CA TYR A 161 0.16 -7.90 4.18
C TYR A 161 -1.35 -7.61 4.19
N LYS A 162 -1.96 -7.61 3.00
CA LYS A 162 -3.42 -7.51 2.86
C LYS A 162 -4.05 -8.88 2.87
N ALA A 163 -5.12 -9.05 3.67
CA ALA A 163 -5.86 -10.30 3.70
C ALA A 163 -7.37 -10.07 3.91
N TYR A 164 -8.17 -10.86 3.20
CA TYR A 164 -9.60 -11.01 3.42
C TYR A 164 -9.92 -12.47 3.73
N LEU A 165 -10.41 -12.74 4.92
CA LEU A 165 -10.87 -14.05 5.31
C LEU A 165 -12.35 -13.99 5.69
N SER A 166 -13.13 -14.97 5.21
CA SER A 166 -14.53 -15.11 5.59
C SER A 166 -14.80 -16.58 5.87
N ASN A 167 -15.04 -16.91 7.12
CA ASN A 167 -15.37 -18.25 7.60
C ASN A 167 -16.72 -18.28 8.33
N ALA A 168 -17.07 -19.39 8.94
CA ALA A 168 -18.31 -19.55 9.70
C ALA A 168 -18.36 -18.68 10.97
N PHE A 169 -17.22 -18.23 11.47
CA PHE A 169 -17.09 -17.53 12.76
C PHE A 169 -16.87 -16.04 12.57
N LEU A 170 -15.97 -15.67 11.65
CA LEU A 170 -15.48 -14.30 11.48
C LEU A 170 -15.38 -13.88 10.01
N LYS A 171 -15.45 -12.57 9.81
CA LYS A 171 -14.96 -11.88 8.62
C LYS A 171 -13.82 -10.96 9.04
N ILE A 172 -12.66 -11.11 8.41
CA ILE A 172 -11.43 -10.38 8.72
C ILE A 172 -11.00 -9.60 7.49
N LEU A 173 -10.76 -8.30 7.68
CA LEU A 173 -10.25 -7.36 6.67
C LEU A 173 -8.94 -6.82 7.22
N CYS A 174 -7.83 -7.41 6.83
CA CYS A 174 -6.50 -7.07 7.33
C CYS A 174 -5.74 -6.21 6.33
N PHE A 175 -5.12 -5.13 6.82
CA PHE A 175 -4.26 -4.20 6.07
C PHE A 175 -2.95 -3.96 6.83
N SER A 176 -2.33 -5.04 7.28
CA SER A 176 -1.14 -4.93 8.12
C SER A 176 0.09 -4.46 7.33
N PRO A 177 0.86 -3.51 7.87
CA PRO A 177 2.18 -3.17 7.36
C PRO A 177 3.29 -4.07 7.94
N GLU A 178 3.04 -4.79 9.06
CA GLU A 178 4.06 -5.39 9.89
C GLU A 178 4.23 -6.89 9.65
N LEU A 179 5.45 -7.29 9.31
CA LEU A 179 5.84 -8.70 9.26
C LEU A 179 6.09 -9.22 10.67
N PHE A 180 5.33 -10.24 11.08
CA PHE A 180 5.64 -10.97 12.29
C PHE A 180 6.86 -11.85 12.08
N PHE A 181 6.74 -12.85 11.20
CA PHE A 181 7.90 -13.60 10.69
C PHE A 181 7.63 -14.20 9.30
N LYS A 182 8.71 -14.44 8.59
CA LYS A 182 8.72 -15.13 7.29
C LYS A 182 9.81 -16.18 7.29
N ILE A 183 9.49 -17.40 6.83
CA ILE A 183 10.44 -18.49 6.70
C ILE A 183 10.54 -18.86 5.23
N LYS A 184 11.75 -18.85 4.70
CA LYS A 184 12.07 -19.30 3.35
C LYS A 184 13.48 -19.87 3.33
N HIS A 185 13.65 -21.04 2.70
CA HIS A 185 14.95 -21.74 2.65
C HIS A 185 15.60 -21.87 4.05
N ASN A 186 14.80 -22.24 5.03
CA ASN A 186 15.22 -22.39 6.44
C ASN A 186 15.77 -21.11 7.12
N ILE A 187 15.55 -19.96 6.50
CA ILE A 187 15.87 -18.66 7.09
C ILE A 187 14.58 -18.01 7.61
N ILE A 188 14.55 -17.75 8.91
CA ILE A 188 13.51 -16.92 9.53
C ILE A 188 13.90 -15.46 9.44
N THR A 189 12.95 -14.61 9.09
CA THR A 189 13.11 -13.15 9.01
C THR A 189 11.99 -12.49 9.80
N THR A 190 12.31 -11.51 10.64
CA THR A 190 11.34 -10.64 11.32
C THR A 190 11.62 -9.17 10.96
N GLN A 191 10.56 -8.33 10.94
CA GLN A 191 10.68 -6.92 10.61
C GLN A 191 9.85 -6.06 11.57
N PRO A 192 10.36 -5.83 12.80
CA PRO A 192 9.72 -4.92 13.72
C PRO A 192 9.73 -3.50 13.17
N MET A 193 8.66 -2.77 13.46
CA MET A 193 8.52 -1.37 13.03
C MET A 193 8.09 -0.50 14.21
N LYS A 194 8.82 0.63 14.36
CA LYS A 194 8.53 1.68 15.34
C LYS A 194 8.80 3.03 14.71
N GLY A 195 8.08 4.04 15.16
CA GLY A 195 8.21 5.37 14.59
C GLY A 195 7.52 5.50 13.23
N THR A 196 6.51 6.34 13.21
CA THR A 196 5.72 6.64 12.01
C THR A 196 5.54 8.13 11.91
N ILE A 197 5.88 8.73 10.77
CA ILE A 197 5.62 10.13 10.50
C ILE A 197 4.83 10.29 9.21
N LYS A 198 3.84 11.20 9.21
CA LYS A 198 3.03 11.48 8.02
C LYS A 198 3.90 12.12 6.95
N ARG A 199 3.71 11.72 5.71
CA ARG A 199 4.36 12.36 4.56
C ARG A 199 3.76 13.73 4.27
N ALA A 200 4.60 14.65 3.79
CA ALA A 200 4.18 15.99 3.41
C ALA A 200 3.72 16.11 1.94
N LEU A 201 3.72 15.03 1.18
CA LEU A 201 3.35 15.03 -0.26
C LEU A 201 1.88 15.40 -0.54
N HIS A 202 1.06 15.57 0.50
CA HIS A 202 -0.36 15.90 0.43
C HIS A 202 -0.71 17.08 1.34
N ASP A 203 0.26 17.96 1.60
CA ASP A 203 0.03 19.19 2.36
C ASP A 203 -0.54 20.25 1.43
N GLU A 204 -1.84 20.52 1.57
CA GLU A 204 -2.59 21.41 0.69
C GLU A 204 -2.13 22.87 0.75
N ASN A 205 -1.39 23.25 1.79
CA ASN A 205 -0.87 24.60 1.98
C ASN A 205 0.49 24.84 1.32
N LEU A 206 1.09 23.80 0.72
CA LEU A 206 2.44 23.85 0.16
C LEU A 206 2.43 23.55 -1.34
N ASN A 207 3.28 24.24 -2.10
CA ASN A 207 3.54 23.87 -3.49
C ASN A 207 4.35 22.54 -3.58
N ILE A 208 4.47 21.97 -4.78
CA ILE A 208 5.09 20.65 -4.98
C ILE A 208 6.57 20.63 -4.53
N LYS A 209 7.32 21.72 -4.75
CA LYS A 209 8.74 21.82 -4.37
C LYS A 209 8.87 21.84 -2.86
N GLU A 210 8.04 22.61 -2.18
CA GLU A 210 7.96 22.70 -0.72
C GLU A 210 7.49 21.37 -0.11
N GLN A 211 6.47 20.71 -0.70
CA GLN A 211 6.03 19.37 -0.28
C GLN A 211 7.17 18.36 -0.31
N LYS A 212 7.96 18.32 -1.40
CA LYS A 212 9.12 17.44 -1.52
C LYS A 212 10.21 17.76 -0.52
N ALA A 213 10.51 19.04 -0.30
CA ALA A 213 11.52 19.49 0.67
C ALA A 213 11.10 19.12 2.10
N LYS A 214 9.85 19.42 2.48
CA LYS A 214 9.28 19.06 3.78
C LYS A 214 9.23 17.55 4.00
N ASP A 215 8.86 16.77 2.98
CA ASP A 215 8.83 15.29 3.05
C ASP A 215 10.22 14.70 3.30
N LYS A 216 11.25 15.26 2.65
CA LYS A 216 12.65 14.89 2.88
C LYS A 216 13.11 15.26 4.30
N ALA A 217 12.74 16.44 4.79
CA ALA A 217 13.05 16.88 6.15
C ALA A 217 12.38 15.98 7.19
N LEU A 218 11.11 15.62 7.02
CA LEU A 218 10.39 14.69 7.89
C LEU A 218 11.02 13.30 7.92
N LYS A 219 11.46 12.80 6.76
CA LYS A 219 12.20 11.52 6.69
C LYS A 219 13.49 11.56 7.49
N LEU A 220 14.27 12.64 7.37
CA LEU A 220 15.51 12.83 8.11
C LEU A 220 15.25 13.04 9.62
N ALA A 221 14.20 13.77 9.97
CA ALA A 221 13.78 13.93 11.35
C ALA A 221 13.48 12.58 12.01
N LEU A 222 12.67 11.73 11.37
CA LEU A 222 12.38 10.39 11.87
C LEU A 222 13.65 9.53 12.00
N GLN A 223 14.59 9.64 11.05
CA GLN A 223 15.84 8.89 11.11
C GLN A 223 16.72 9.29 12.30
N LYS A 224 16.69 10.56 12.72
CA LYS A 224 17.46 11.12 13.83
C LYS A 224 16.72 11.05 15.17
N ASP A 225 15.44 10.71 15.17
CA ASP A 225 14.60 10.69 16.36
C ASP A 225 15.10 9.66 17.38
N SER A 226 15.59 10.13 18.52
CA SER A 226 16.20 9.30 19.56
C SER A 226 15.18 8.38 20.22
N LYS A 227 13.94 8.86 20.51
CA LYS A 227 12.86 8.08 21.12
C LYS A 227 12.49 6.88 20.23
N ASN A 228 12.16 7.15 18.96
CA ASN A 228 11.77 6.09 18.02
C ASN A 228 12.91 5.09 17.77
N ARG A 229 14.17 5.55 17.75
CA ARG A 229 15.34 4.67 17.64
C ARG A 229 15.49 3.78 18.87
N SER A 230 15.39 4.33 20.08
CA SER A 230 15.50 3.58 21.33
C SER A 230 14.39 2.52 21.45
N GLU A 231 13.14 2.88 21.13
CA GLU A 231 12.03 1.93 21.08
C GLU A 231 12.26 0.81 20.04
N ASN A 232 12.77 1.16 18.87
CA ASN A 232 13.07 0.16 17.82
C ASN A 232 14.18 -0.80 18.26
N LEU A 233 15.25 -0.27 18.88
CA LEU A 233 16.37 -1.06 19.41
C LEU A 233 15.90 -2.02 20.50
N MET A 234 15.06 -1.57 21.43
CA MET A 234 14.49 -2.42 22.48
C MET A 234 13.68 -3.58 21.91
N ILE A 235 12.85 -3.34 20.88
CA ILE A 235 12.09 -4.41 20.22
C ILE A 235 13.01 -5.34 19.42
N VAL A 236 14.05 -4.83 18.78
CA VAL A 236 15.08 -5.64 18.13
C VAL A 236 15.74 -6.58 19.12
N ASP A 237 16.10 -6.10 20.30
CA ASP A 237 16.74 -6.90 21.35
C ASP A 237 15.79 -7.98 21.90
N LEU A 238 14.53 -7.62 22.16
CA LEU A 238 13.50 -8.57 22.57
C LEU A 238 13.33 -9.68 21.51
N LEU A 239 13.27 -9.35 20.22
CA LEU A 239 13.15 -10.33 19.15
C LEU A 239 14.42 -11.15 18.95
N ARG A 240 15.60 -10.60 19.20
CA ARG A 240 16.86 -11.36 19.23
C ARG A 240 16.81 -12.45 20.29
N ASN A 241 16.41 -12.09 21.51
CA ASN A 241 16.24 -13.04 22.60
C ASN A 241 15.21 -14.12 22.25
N ASP A 242 14.06 -13.77 21.71
CA ASP A 242 13.04 -14.75 21.32
C ASP A 242 13.49 -15.65 20.16
N LEU A 243 14.16 -15.10 19.15
CA LEU A 243 14.69 -15.85 18.02
C LEU A 243 15.81 -16.81 18.42
N SER A 244 16.65 -16.44 19.41
CA SER A 244 17.78 -17.28 19.87
C SER A 244 17.34 -18.66 20.32
N LYS A 245 16.07 -18.82 20.74
CA LYS A 245 15.48 -20.10 21.17
C LYS A 245 15.23 -21.09 20.03
N VAL A 246 15.18 -20.61 18.77
CA VAL A 246 14.77 -21.41 17.59
C VAL A 246 15.77 -21.38 16.44
N ILE A 247 16.83 -20.61 16.54
CA ILE A 247 17.85 -20.48 15.49
C ILE A 247 19.18 -21.11 15.90
N VAL A 248 19.96 -21.52 14.90
CA VAL A 248 21.33 -22.01 15.09
C VAL A 248 22.16 -20.90 15.75
N PRO A 249 22.92 -21.19 16.80
CA PRO A 249 23.82 -20.25 17.45
C PRO A 249 24.70 -19.51 16.42
N ASN A 250 24.96 -18.23 16.66
CA ASN A 250 25.74 -17.34 15.79
C ASN A 250 25.17 -17.12 14.37
N SER A 251 23.97 -17.63 14.05
CA SER A 251 23.34 -17.40 12.74
C SER A 251 22.54 -16.12 12.65
N LEU A 252 22.28 -15.43 13.76
CA LEU A 252 21.51 -14.19 13.81
C LEU A 252 22.26 -13.06 13.12
N LYS A 253 21.56 -12.35 12.20
CA LYS A 253 22.11 -11.18 11.48
C LYS A 253 21.09 -10.07 11.45
N ILE A 254 21.48 -8.87 11.86
CA ILE A 254 20.69 -7.65 11.65
C ILE A 254 21.07 -7.12 10.28
N LYS A 255 20.13 -7.17 9.32
CA LYS A 255 20.34 -6.73 7.94
C LYS A 255 20.10 -5.23 7.77
N GLU A 256 19.15 -4.70 8.51
CA GLU A 256 18.82 -3.28 8.56
C GLU A 256 18.49 -2.92 10.01
N LEU A 257 19.02 -1.81 10.49
CA LEU A 257 18.76 -1.29 11.83
C LEU A 257 18.23 0.12 11.72
N CYS A 258 17.01 0.37 12.22
CA CYS A 258 16.35 1.67 12.18
C CYS A 258 16.30 2.30 10.78
N ALA A 259 16.13 1.50 9.71
CA ALA A 259 16.04 1.99 8.34
C ALA A 259 14.68 2.66 8.08
N ILE A 260 14.67 3.77 7.32
CA ILE A 260 13.42 4.49 7.02
C ILE A 260 12.84 4.01 5.68
N HIS A 261 11.72 3.33 5.74
CA HIS A 261 10.93 2.90 4.60
C HIS A 261 9.80 3.90 4.34
N SER A 262 9.65 4.31 3.07
CA SER A 262 8.63 5.28 2.66
C SER A 262 7.43 4.57 2.03
N TYR A 263 6.27 4.69 2.67
CA TYR A 263 4.98 4.23 2.18
C TYR A 263 4.17 5.40 1.59
N PRO A 264 3.01 5.17 0.98
CA PRO A 264 2.22 6.24 0.36
C PRO A 264 1.92 7.42 1.27
N SER A 265 1.51 7.16 2.50
CA SER A 265 1.02 8.15 3.46
C SER A 265 1.97 8.43 4.62
N VAL A 266 2.98 7.58 4.83
CA VAL A 266 3.88 7.66 5.98
C VAL A 266 5.30 7.24 5.65
N HIS A 267 6.27 7.80 6.36
CA HIS A 267 7.58 7.19 6.56
C HIS A 267 7.54 6.34 7.82
N GLN A 268 8.20 5.20 7.80
CA GLN A 268 8.21 4.25 8.91
C GLN A 268 9.61 3.70 9.15
N MET A 269 10.03 3.64 10.42
CA MET A 269 11.30 3.08 10.82
C MET A 269 11.16 1.57 11.00
N ILE A 270 11.99 0.79 10.30
CA ILE A 270 11.95 -0.68 10.27
C ILE A 270 13.35 -1.24 10.52
N SER A 271 13.43 -2.29 11.32
CA SER A 271 14.63 -3.13 11.42
C SER A 271 14.36 -4.50 10.81
N THR A 272 15.39 -5.14 10.26
CA THR A 272 15.29 -6.47 9.64
C THR A 272 16.28 -7.43 10.29
N ILE A 273 15.74 -8.46 10.95
CA ILE A 273 16.52 -9.49 11.66
C ILE A 273 16.34 -10.82 10.93
N LYS A 274 17.42 -11.57 10.74
CA LYS A 274 17.41 -12.89 10.13
C LYS A 274 18.18 -13.89 10.96
N GLY A 275 17.74 -15.16 10.96
CA GLY A 275 18.44 -16.27 11.55
C GLY A 275 18.19 -17.56 10.78
N ARG A 276 19.09 -18.51 10.87
CA ARG A 276 18.91 -19.85 10.31
C ARG A 276 18.24 -20.72 11.38
N LEU A 277 17.07 -21.31 11.08
CA LEU A 277 16.36 -22.19 12.00
C LEU A 277 17.18 -23.45 12.31
N HIS A 278 17.04 -23.96 13.53
CA HIS A 278 17.48 -25.29 13.85
C HIS A 278 16.76 -26.29 12.95
N ASN A 279 17.49 -27.21 12.35
CA ASN A 279 16.94 -28.40 11.72
C ASN A 279 17.24 -29.59 12.63
N ASP A 280 16.24 -30.24 13.16
CA ASP A 280 16.36 -31.60 13.59
C ASP A 280 16.59 -32.46 12.33
N VAL A 281 17.65 -33.25 12.32
CA VAL A 281 18.10 -34.04 11.16
C VAL A 281 16.99 -34.94 10.60
N ASN A 282 16.00 -35.30 11.44
CA ASN A 282 14.87 -36.15 11.06
C ASN A 282 13.51 -35.45 10.93
N LYS A 283 13.33 -34.20 11.42
CA LYS A 283 12.00 -33.58 11.53
C LYS A 283 11.91 -32.17 10.92
N GLY A 284 13.02 -31.54 10.52
CA GLY A 284 13.01 -30.13 10.11
C GLY A 284 12.71 -29.20 11.28
N PHE A 285 12.26 -27.96 10.99
CA PHE A 285 11.78 -27.04 12.04
C PHE A 285 10.28 -27.27 12.30
N LEU A 286 9.84 -27.02 13.54
CA LEU A 286 8.44 -27.08 13.95
C LEU A 286 7.87 -25.66 14.11
N LEU A 287 6.75 -25.40 13.44
CA LEU A 287 6.03 -24.11 13.53
C LEU A 287 5.50 -23.86 14.94
N SER A 288 5.10 -24.93 15.65
CA SER A 288 4.67 -24.90 17.04
C SER A 288 5.75 -24.31 17.95
N GLN A 289 7.01 -24.73 17.79
CA GLN A 289 8.16 -24.21 18.56
C GLN A 289 8.41 -22.73 18.25
N ILE A 290 8.25 -22.32 16.98
CA ILE A 290 8.39 -20.92 16.58
C ILE A 290 7.31 -20.06 17.23
N PHE A 291 6.05 -20.51 17.25
CA PHE A 291 4.99 -19.82 17.96
C PHE A 291 5.22 -19.78 19.46
N GLN A 292 5.68 -20.87 20.05
CA GLN A 292 6.04 -20.90 21.48
C GLN A 292 7.10 -19.85 21.83
N ALA A 293 8.12 -19.68 20.99
CA ALA A 293 9.21 -18.74 21.24
C ALA A 293 8.81 -17.28 21.00
N LEU A 294 8.09 -16.99 19.90
CA LEU A 294 7.89 -15.63 19.43
C LEU A 294 6.50 -15.05 19.73
N PHE A 295 5.47 -15.88 19.92
CA PHE A 295 4.07 -15.42 19.99
C PHE A 295 3.55 -15.25 21.42
N PRO A 296 2.80 -14.18 21.74
CA PRO A 296 2.50 -13.02 20.88
C PRO A 296 3.75 -12.20 20.56
N CYS A 297 3.66 -11.41 19.45
CA CYS A 297 4.78 -10.59 19.01
C CYS A 297 5.17 -9.55 20.06
N GLY A 298 6.47 -9.36 20.29
CA GLY A 298 6.97 -8.39 21.26
C GLY A 298 6.57 -6.95 20.97
N SER A 299 6.48 -6.58 19.68
CA SER A 299 6.13 -5.22 19.24
C SER A 299 4.72 -4.77 19.67
N ILE A 300 3.81 -5.72 19.92
CA ILE A 300 2.41 -5.44 20.31
C ILE A 300 2.11 -5.83 21.77
N THR A 301 3.10 -6.30 22.50
CA THR A 301 3.02 -6.59 23.94
C THR A 301 3.84 -5.58 24.74
N GLY A 302 5.11 -5.85 24.94
CA GLY A 302 6.06 -5.01 25.64
C GLY A 302 7.19 -5.80 26.26
N ALA A 303 7.96 -5.19 27.14
CA ALA A 303 9.15 -5.77 27.75
C ALA A 303 9.18 -5.48 29.27
N PRO A 304 9.38 -6.50 30.13
CA PRO A 304 9.43 -7.95 29.85
C PRO A 304 8.09 -8.53 29.37
N LYS A 305 8.10 -9.41 28.36
CA LYS A 305 6.90 -9.85 27.65
C LYS A 305 5.81 -10.38 28.57
N LEU A 306 6.13 -11.33 29.44
CA LEU A 306 5.16 -12.03 30.28
C LEU A 306 4.51 -11.10 31.31
N LYS A 307 5.31 -10.28 32.03
CA LYS A 307 4.78 -9.31 32.99
C LYS A 307 3.92 -8.26 32.30
N THR A 308 4.33 -7.83 31.13
CA THR A 308 3.53 -6.87 30.36
C THR A 308 2.21 -7.46 29.87
N MET A 309 2.16 -8.74 29.49
CA MET A 309 0.90 -9.40 29.12
C MET A 309 -0.07 -9.50 30.31
N GLU A 310 0.44 -9.73 31.52
CA GLU A 310 -0.34 -9.68 32.76
C GLU A 310 -0.96 -8.27 32.96
N LEU A 311 -0.16 -7.25 32.88
CA LEU A 311 -0.62 -5.86 33.02
C LEU A 311 -1.66 -5.48 31.94
N ILE A 312 -1.45 -5.90 30.70
CA ILE A 312 -2.42 -5.71 29.61
C ILE A 312 -3.76 -6.34 29.96
N SER A 313 -3.77 -7.56 30.51
CA SER A 313 -5.01 -8.24 30.87
C SER A 313 -5.77 -7.58 32.01
N GLN A 314 -5.09 -6.85 32.88
CA GLN A 314 -5.70 -6.07 33.95
C GLN A 314 -6.26 -4.72 33.45
N LEU A 315 -5.60 -4.10 32.48
CA LEU A 315 -5.96 -2.77 31.96
C LEU A 315 -7.02 -2.84 30.83
N GLU A 316 -6.95 -3.86 29.98
CA GLU A 316 -7.89 -4.02 28.87
C GLU A 316 -9.06 -4.90 29.27
N SER A 317 -10.28 -4.36 29.34
CA SER A 317 -11.50 -5.07 29.75
C SER A 317 -12.10 -5.95 28.64
N ARG A 318 -11.41 -6.11 27.50
CA ARG A 318 -11.89 -6.84 26.33
C ARG A 318 -10.80 -7.74 25.73
N PRO A 319 -11.19 -8.85 25.07
CA PRO A 319 -10.23 -9.63 24.29
C PRO A 319 -9.80 -8.85 23.04
N ARG A 320 -8.55 -9.02 22.64
CA ARG A 320 -8.01 -8.47 21.40
C ARG A 320 -8.44 -9.25 20.17
N GLY A 321 -8.69 -10.55 20.33
CA GLY A 321 -9.09 -11.45 19.26
C GLY A 321 -8.01 -11.59 18.17
N VAL A 322 -8.43 -11.44 16.90
CA VAL A 322 -7.49 -11.49 15.77
C VAL A 322 -6.54 -10.29 15.77
N TYR A 323 -6.99 -9.12 16.23
CA TYR A 323 -6.12 -7.94 16.38
C TYR A 323 -4.97 -8.26 17.35
N CYS A 324 -3.74 -7.90 16.97
CA CYS A 324 -2.52 -8.27 17.71
C CYS A 324 -2.23 -9.80 17.80
N GLY A 325 -2.94 -10.62 17.04
CA GLY A 325 -2.64 -12.04 16.91
C GLY A 325 -1.58 -12.33 15.85
N ALA A 326 -1.78 -13.41 15.09
CA ALA A 326 -0.98 -13.74 13.91
C ALA A 326 -1.91 -14.14 12.76
N LEU A 327 -1.69 -13.61 11.56
CA LEU A 327 -2.44 -13.97 10.35
C LEU A 327 -1.45 -14.28 9.24
N GLY A 328 -1.63 -15.44 8.57
CA GLY A 328 -0.61 -15.82 7.61
C GLY A 328 -0.95 -16.99 6.71
N LEU A 329 0.02 -17.27 5.84
CA LEU A 329 0.02 -18.30 4.83
C LEU A 329 1.16 -19.29 5.10
N ILE A 330 0.81 -20.59 5.08
CA ILE A 330 1.75 -21.69 5.20
C ILE A 330 1.73 -22.48 3.90
N THR A 331 2.89 -22.67 3.32
CA THR A 331 3.12 -23.55 2.15
C THR A 331 4.37 -24.39 2.40
N HIS A 332 4.59 -25.42 1.59
CA HIS A 332 5.82 -26.21 1.67
C HIS A 332 7.11 -25.43 1.28
N LYS A 333 6.99 -24.26 0.66
CA LYS A 333 8.13 -23.44 0.19
C LYS A 333 8.38 -22.20 1.04
N GLU A 334 7.33 -21.67 1.61
CA GLU A 334 7.38 -20.40 2.33
C GLU A 334 6.27 -20.34 3.37
N ILE A 335 6.61 -19.82 4.53
CA ILE A 335 5.66 -19.49 5.59
C ILE A 335 5.76 -17.99 5.82
N SER A 336 4.63 -17.29 5.94
CA SER A 336 4.61 -15.85 6.17
C SER A 336 3.44 -15.48 7.07
N PHE A 337 3.74 -14.84 8.19
CA PHE A 337 2.76 -14.31 9.14
C PHE A 337 2.97 -12.81 9.33
N CYS A 338 1.89 -12.06 9.35
CA CYS A 338 1.88 -10.66 9.77
C CYS A 338 1.27 -10.53 11.17
N VAL A 339 1.60 -9.43 11.84
CA VAL A 339 0.86 -8.97 13.02
C VAL A 339 -0.40 -8.26 12.51
N PRO A 340 -1.61 -8.78 12.74
CA PRO A 340 -2.84 -8.21 12.20
C PRO A 340 -3.26 -6.94 12.94
N ILE A 341 -2.48 -5.89 12.77
CA ILE A 341 -2.83 -4.50 13.06
C ILE A 341 -3.48 -3.85 11.83
N ARG A 342 -4.13 -2.71 11.99
CA ARG A 342 -4.97 -2.11 10.93
C ARG A 342 -5.97 -3.11 10.34
N THR A 343 -6.62 -3.82 11.25
CA THR A 343 -7.48 -4.97 10.91
C THR A 343 -8.88 -4.75 11.47
N LEU A 344 -9.88 -4.88 10.59
CA LEU A 344 -11.28 -4.94 10.99
C LEU A 344 -11.70 -6.40 11.11
N SER A 345 -12.36 -6.74 12.19
CA SER A 345 -13.00 -8.05 12.38
C SER A 345 -14.50 -7.90 12.61
N LYS A 346 -15.28 -8.86 12.12
CA LYS A 346 -16.73 -8.90 12.32
C LYS A 346 -17.14 -10.31 12.64
N ILE A 347 -17.77 -10.51 13.78
CA ILE A 347 -18.30 -11.81 14.18
C ILE A 347 -19.50 -12.17 13.25
N HIS A 348 -19.61 -13.43 12.92
CA HIS A 348 -20.71 -13.90 12.07
C HIS A 348 -22.08 -13.55 12.72
N LYS A 349 -23.03 -13.06 11.92
CA LYS A 349 -24.35 -12.54 12.34
C LYS A 349 -24.34 -11.20 13.08
N GLU A 350 -23.21 -10.66 13.53
CA GLU A 350 -23.16 -9.30 14.05
C GLU A 350 -23.21 -8.26 12.92
N LYS A 351 -23.69 -7.04 13.23
CA LYS A 351 -23.71 -5.91 12.28
C LYS A 351 -22.46 -5.04 12.39
N VAL A 352 -21.72 -5.16 13.49
CA VAL A 352 -20.62 -4.28 13.89
C VAL A 352 -19.26 -4.85 13.46
N TYR A 353 -18.40 -4.01 12.90
CA TYR A 353 -16.98 -4.28 12.75
C TYR A 353 -16.22 -3.73 13.95
N ARG A 354 -15.23 -4.48 14.43
CA ARG A 354 -14.28 -4.09 15.48
C ARG A 354 -12.96 -3.74 14.84
N TYR A 355 -12.43 -2.60 15.21
CA TYR A 355 -11.12 -2.13 14.79
C TYR A 355 -10.29 -1.79 16.02
N GLY A 356 -9.29 -2.62 16.32
CA GLY A 356 -8.35 -2.36 17.38
C GLY A 356 -7.27 -1.36 16.95
N VAL A 357 -6.88 -0.48 17.86
CA VAL A 357 -5.80 0.47 17.68
C VAL A 357 -5.08 0.71 19.00
N GLY A 358 -3.74 0.85 18.98
CA GLY A 358 -2.93 1.02 20.18
C GLY A 358 -1.62 1.73 19.91
N SER A 359 -0.97 2.13 21.00
CA SER A 359 0.38 2.70 21.03
C SER A 359 1.22 2.06 22.13
N GLY A 360 2.54 2.14 21.97
CA GLY A 360 3.50 1.64 22.96
C GLY A 360 3.87 2.74 23.93
N VAL A 361 3.39 2.67 25.16
CA VAL A 361 3.72 3.62 26.21
C VAL A 361 5.08 3.26 26.83
N VAL A 362 6.00 4.22 26.84
CA VAL A 362 7.34 4.17 27.47
C VAL A 362 7.48 5.30 28.49
N TRP A 363 8.62 5.35 29.18
CA TRP A 363 8.87 6.38 30.20
C TRP A 363 8.70 7.81 29.66
N ASP A 364 9.23 8.10 28.48
CA ASP A 364 9.18 9.44 27.87
C ASP A 364 7.89 9.73 27.09
N SER A 365 6.91 8.82 27.09
CA SER A 365 5.63 9.02 26.39
C SER A 365 4.81 10.14 27.03
N ILE A 366 4.17 10.96 26.18
CA ILE A 366 3.21 12.01 26.52
C ILE A 366 1.82 11.53 26.10
N CYS A 367 0.83 11.65 26.98
CA CYS A 367 -0.51 11.08 26.79
C CYS A 367 -1.19 11.60 25.53
N GLU A 368 -1.12 12.90 25.30
CA GLU A 368 -1.72 13.59 24.16
C GLU A 368 -1.14 13.12 22.83
N ASP A 369 0.17 12.94 22.77
CA ASP A 369 0.89 12.49 21.57
C ASP A 369 0.55 11.03 21.24
N GLU A 370 0.55 10.16 22.25
CA GLU A 370 0.17 8.75 22.07
C GLU A 370 -1.30 8.61 21.63
N PHE A 371 -2.21 9.40 22.22
CA PHE A 371 -3.60 9.40 21.82
C PHE A 371 -3.80 9.97 20.40
N ALA A 372 -3.03 10.99 20.02
CA ALA A 372 -3.01 11.52 18.64
C ALA A 372 -2.51 10.47 17.63
N GLU A 373 -1.55 9.62 18.04
CA GLU A 373 -1.06 8.51 17.23
C GLU A 373 -2.17 7.46 16.99
N LEU A 374 -3.01 7.14 17.99
CA LEU A 374 -4.17 6.26 17.81
C LEU A 374 -5.12 6.82 16.75
N LYS A 375 -5.44 8.12 16.84
CA LYS A 375 -6.27 8.82 15.85
C LYS A 375 -5.65 8.77 14.44
N LEU A 376 -4.34 8.95 14.34
CA LEU A 376 -3.61 8.87 13.07
C LEU A 376 -3.71 7.47 12.45
N LYS A 377 -3.57 6.41 13.26
CA LYS A 377 -3.66 5.02 12.82
C LYS A 377 -5.06 4.62 12.34
N SER A 378 -6.11 5.33 12.73
CA SER A 378 -7.50 5.10 12.30
C SER A 378 -7.92 5.96 11.10
N LYS A 379 -7.14 6.96 10.69
CA LYS A 379 -7.51 7.92 9.62
C LYS A 379 -7.89 7.28 8.28
N PHE A 380 -7.30 6.13 7.91
CA PHE A 380 -7.63 5.46 6.65
C PHE A 380 -9.06 4.90 6.61
N LEU A 381 -9.73 4.77 7.75
CA LEU A 381 -11.13 4.38 7.85
C LEU A 381 -12.07 5.51 7.38
N ASN A 382 -11.62 6.76 7.44
CA ASN A 382 -12.42 7.91 7.03
C ASN A 382 -12.39 8.09 5.50
N ALA A 383 -13.55 8.38 4.91
CA ALA A 383 -13.73 8.57 3.47
C ALA A 383 -12.84 9.68 2.86
N GLN A 384 -12.50 10.69 3.65
CA GLN A 384 -11.79 11.89 3.20
C GLN A 384 -10.25 11.74 3.09
N ASN A 385 -9.66 10.60 3.47
CA ASN A 385 -8.20 10.42 3.53
C ASN A 385 -7.68 9.38 2.53
N GLN A 386 -7.64 9.72 1.24
CA GLN A 386 -6.81 8.97 0.28
C GLN A 386 -5.35 9.42 0.41
N PRO A 387 -4.36 8.50 0.38
CA PRO A 387 -2.94 8.84 0.51
C PRO A 387 -2.33 9.40 -0.78
N TYR A 388 -3.12 9.74 -1.77
CA TYR A 388 -2.71 10.29 -3.06
C TYR A 388 -3.83 11.13 -3.65
N ASP A 389 -3.44 12.11 -4.48
CA ASP A 389 -4.31 12.89 -5.32
C ASP A 389 -4.25 12.39 -6.77
N LEU A 390 -5.24 12.74 -7.56
CA LEU A 390 -5.23 12.58 -9.01
C LEU A 390 -4.71 13.84 -9.65
N PHE A 391 -3.99 13.72 -10.75
CA PHE A 391 -3.53 14.91 -11.45
C PHE A 391 -3.49 14.71 -12.97
N GLU A 392 -3.58 15.83 -13.70
CA GLU A 392 -3.30 15.94 -15.12
C GLU A 392 -2.17 16.93 -15.36
N THR A 393 -1.42 16.72 -16.43
CA THR A 393 -0.42 17.67 -16.94
C THR A 393 -0.74 17.96 -18.38
N MET A 394 -0.93 19.23 -18.70
CA MET A 394 -1.42 19.72 -19.97
C MET A 394 -0.48 20.79 -20.51
N LEU A 395 -0.29 20.84 -21.80
CA LEU A 395 0.41 21.95 -22.45
C LEU A 395 -0.53 23.13 -22.58
N TYR A 396 -0.09 24.29 -22.12
CA TYR A 396 -0.73 25.59 -22.35
C TYR A 396 0.14 26.39 -23.32
N ARG A 397 -0.49 26.96 -24.35
CA ARG A 397 0.17 27.81 -25.32
C ARG A 397 -0.81 28.87 -25.83
N ASN A 398 -0.44 30.15 -25.72
CA ASN A 398 -1.18 31.29 -26.27
C ASN A 398 -2.69 31.29 -25.93
N GLY A 399 -3.05 31.12 -24.66
CA GLY A 399 -4.45 31.12 -24.20
C GLY A 399 -5.21 29.82 -24.42
N ARG A 400 -4.57 28.76 -24.93
CA ARG A 400 -5.21 27.49 -25.24
C ARG A 400 -4.54 26.31 -24.52
N ILE A 401 -5.31 25.27 -24.25
CA ILE A 401 -4.84 24.02 -23.62
C ILE A 401 -5.00 22.85 -24.60
N PHE A 402 -3.94 22.09 -24.76
CA PHE A 402 -3.93 20.91 -25.64
C PHE A 402 -4.68 19.72 -25.03
N LEU A 403 -5.67 19.16 -25.76
CA LEU A 403 -6.49 17.99 -25.39
C LEU A 403 -7.20 18.12 -24.04
N LEU A 404 -7.64 19.32 -23.65
CA LEU A 404 -8.26 19.60 -22.34
C LEU A 404 -9.42 18.65 -22.04
N ASP A 405 -10.34 18.42 -22.98
CA ASP A 405 -11.50 17.54 -22.82
C ASP A 405 -11.10 16.10 -22.50
N ARG A 406 -10.08 15.57 -23.19
CA ARG A 406 -9.57 14.20 -22.95
C ARG A 406 -8.88 14.08 -21.59
N HIS A 407 -8.18 15.12 -21.16
CA HIS A 407 -7.58 15.19 -19.82
C HIS A 407 -8.66 15.19 -18.74
N LEU A 408 -9.70 16.03 -18.88
CA LEU A 408 -10.80 16.11 -17.91
C LEU A 408 -11.62 14.80 -17.87
N LYS A 409 -11.91 14.18 -19.01
CA LYS A 409 -12.60 12.88 -19.09
C LYS A 409 -11.79 11.76 -18.40
N ARG A 410 -10.46 11.71 -18.62
CA ARG A 410 -9.58 10.73 -17.96
C ARG A 410 -9.52 10.96 -16.46
N LEU A 411 -9.39 12.22 -16.02
CA LEU A 411 -9.40 12.59 -14.61
C LEU A 411 -10.72 12.20 -13.95
N GLN A 412 -11.86 12.47 -14.59
CA GLN A 412 -13.20 12.11 -14.11
C GLN A 412 -13.38 10.58 -14.02
N SER A 413 -12.96 9.83 -15.05
CA SER A 413 -13.02 8.38 -15.05
C SER A 413 -12.16 7.79 -13.91
N SER A 414 -10.96 8.33 -13.69
CA SER A 414 -10.10 7.92 -12.58
C SER A 414 -10.70 8.28 -11.22
N ALA A 415 -11.28 9.47 -11.09
CA ALA A 415 -11.93 9.95 -9.87
C ALA A 415 -13.12 9.05 -9.47
N LEU A 416 -13.98 8.71 -10.41
CA LEU A 416 -15.10 7.80 -10.20
C LEU A 416 -14.62 6.39 -9.83
N ALA A 417 -13.64 5.87 -10.54
CA ALA A 417 -13.07 4.53 -10.27
C ALA A 417 -12.43 4.43 -8.88
N LEU A 418 -11.83 5.52 -8.39
CA LEU A 418 -11.09 5.57 -7.14
C LEU A 418 -11.87 6.20 -5.97
N GLY A 419 -13.13 6.62 -6.21
CA GLY A 419 -14.04 7.12 -5.18
C GLY A 419 -13.75 8.55 -4.69
N PHE A 420 -13.18 9.39 -5.56
CA PHE A 420 -13.02 10.82 -5.30
C PHE A 420 -14.35 11.55 -5.41
N ASN A 421 -14.48 12.68 -4.71
CA ASN A 421 -15.60 13.59 -4.97
C ASN A 421 -15.37 14.29 -6.31
N THR A 422 -16.37 14.22 -7.20
CA THR A 422 -16.29 14.74 -8.58
C THR A 422 -17.18 15.96 -8.82
N GLU A 423 -17.77 16.54 -7.80
CA GLU A 423 -18.77 17.59 -7.98
C GLU A 423 -18.21 18.81 -8.74
N GLN A 424 -17.08 19.35 -8.29
CA GLN A 424 -16.41 20.46 -8.98
C GLN A 424 -15.90 20.06 -10.37
N LEU A 425 -15.29 18.85 -10.48
CA LEU A 425 -14.77 18.35 -11.74
C LEU A 425 -15.88 18.14 -12.78
N SER A 426 -17.05 17.67 -12.35
CA SER A 426 -18.19 17.47 -13.27
C SER A 426 -18.68 18.77 -13.92
N ARG A 427 -18.54 19.89 -13.24
CA ARG A 427 -18.88 21.21 -13.81
C ARG A 427 -17.91 21.63 -14.93
N LEU A 428 -16.68 21.12 -14.89
CA LEU A 428 -15.67 21.40 -15.93
C LEU A 428 -15.83 20.49 -17.17
N VAL A 429 -16.38 19.29 -17.00
CA VAL A 429 -16.50 18.28 -18.09
C VAL A 429 -17.74 18.49 -18.96
N SER A 430 -18.74 19.23 -18.51
CA SER A 430 -20.10 19.26 -19.10
C SER A 430 -20.24 20.01 -20.43
N SER A 431 -19.18 20.62 -21.01
CA SER A 431 -19.35 21.61 -22.09
C SER A 431 -18.59 21.35 -23.40
N GLN A 432 -17.96 20.15 -23.63
CA GLN A 432 -17.00 20.09 -24.75
C GLN A 432 -17.27 18.99 -25.78
N ARG A 433 -17.15 19.35 -27.06
CA ARG A 433 -17.29 18.48 -28.24
C ARG A 433 -15.99 17.71 -28.52
N THR A 434 -16.11 16.45 -28.97
CA THR A 434 -14.99 15.65 -29.50
C THR A 434 -14.82 15.90 -30.98
N ASN A 435 -13.64 16.31 -31.42
CA ASN A 435 -13.31 16.49 -32.82
C ASN A 435 -12.46 15.33 -33.35
N GLN A 436 -12.68 14.94 -34.61
CA GLN A 436 -11.89 13.96 -35.34
C GLN A 436 -10.65 14.61 -35.98
N LEU A 437 -9.59 13.84 -36.12
CA LEU A 437 -8.36 14.24 -36.84
C LEU A 437 -8.52 14.03 -38.33
N ASP A 438 -8.18 15.04 -39.13
CA ASP A 438 -8.11 14.93 -40.62
C ASP A 438 -6.77 14.37 -41.13
N ILE A 439 -5.91 13.87 -40.24
CA ILE A 439 -4.58 13.33 -40.57
C ILE A 439 -4.69 11.82 -40.79
N THR A 440 -4.22 11.34 -41.92
CA THR A 440 -4.41 9.95 -42.37
C THR A 440 -3.24 9.00 -42.09
N THR A 441 -2.05 9.52 -41.72
CA THR A 441 -0.88 8.69 -41.44
C THR A 441 -0.11 9.13 -40.22
N PHE A 442 0.56 8.23 -39.52
CA PHE A 442 1.40 8.54 -38.36
C PHE A 442 2.58 9.43 -38.77
N GLU A 443 3.20 9.19 -39.92
CA GLU A 443 4.29 10.02 -40.43
C GLU A 443 3.86 11.46 -40.67
N ALA A 444 2.71 11.67 -41.31
CA ALA A 444 2.17 12.99 -41.53
C ALA A 444 1.91 13.69 -40.18
N PHE A 445 1.34 12.98 -39.20
CA PHE A 445 1.12 13.50 -37.87
C PHE A 445 2.45 13.84 -37.17
N TYR A 446 3.45 12.95 -37.24
CA TYR A 446 4.78 13.17 -36.65
C TYR A 446 5.51 14.36 -37.28
N THR A 447 5.50 14.43 -38.62
CA THR A 447 6.20 15.50 -39.35
C THR A 447 5.54 16.86 -39.15
N GLN A 448 4.20 16.93 -39.14
CA GLN A 448 3.47 18.19 -38.97
C GLN A 448 3.34 18.61 -37.49
N CYS A 449 3.31 17.65 -36.58
CA CYS A 449 2.88 17.87 -35.20
C CYS A 449 3.92 17.44 -34.16
N GLY A 450 5.14 17.10 -34.55
CA GLY A 450 6.17 16.61 -33.65
C GLY A 450 6.45 17.55 -32.47
N ASP A 451 6.37 18.86 -32.69
CA ASP A 451 6.51 19.88 -31.66
C ASP A 451 5.16 20.46 -31.14
N LEU A 452 4.03 19.90 -31.57
CA LEU A 452 2.65 20.35 -31.27
C LEU A 452 2.30 21.75 -31.80
N SER A 453 3.19 22.46 -32.52
CA SER A 453 2.94 23.83 -32.99
C SER A 453 1.99 23.89 -34.17
N TYR A 454 1.92 22.86 -34.98
CA TYR A 454 1.12 22.80 -36.22
C TYR A 454 -0.12 21.90 -36.09
N ILE A 455 -0.46 21.47 -34.88
CA ILE A 455 -1.67 20.66 -34.68
C ILE A 455 -2.90 21.51 -34.92
N ASP A 456 -3.86 20.94 -35.68
CA ASP A 456 -5.17 21.49 -35.95
C ASP A 456 -5.78 22.18 -34.72
N ASN A 457 -6.30 23.35 -34.93
CA ASN A 457 -7.00 24.19 -33.94
C ASN A 457 -8.08 23.41 -33.16
N THR A 458 -8.62 22.33 -33.70
CA THR A 458 -9.63 21.48 -33.05
C THR A 458 -9.16 20.75 -31.81
N MET A 459 -7.82 20.50 -31.67
CA MET A 459 -7.24 19.89 -30.48
C MET A 459 -6.86 20.86 -29.38
N TRP A 460 -6.86 22.16 -29.70
CA TRP A 460 -6.56 23.24 -28.80
C TRP A 460 -7.84 23.90 -28.33
N GLN A 461 -8.07 23.93 -27.05
CA GLN A 461 -9.28 24.48 -26.45
C GLN A 461 -8.96 25.76 -25.68
N ASP A 462 -9.87 26.76 -25.79
CA ASP A 462 -9.76 28.00 -25.05
C ASP A 462 -9.73 27.74 -23.54
N SER A 463 -8.79 28.38 -22.86
CA SER A 463 -8.57 28.20 -21.42
C SER A 463 -9.41 29.14 -20.56
N THR A 464 -10.08 30.15 -21.16
CA THR A 464 -10.76 31.21 -20.42
C THR A 464 -11.86 30.66 -19.52
N GLN A 465 -12.81 29.95 -20.09
CA GLN A 465 -13.92 29.36 -19.33
C GLN A 465 -13.45 28.27 -18.33
N PHE A 466 -12.41 27.53 -18.68
CA PHE A 466 -11.81 26.53 -17.78
C PHE A 466 -11.19 27.19 -16.53
N CYS A 467 -10.48 28.30 -16.71
CA CYS A 467 -9.88 29.05 -15.60
C CYS A 467 -10.95 29.79 -14.76
N GLU A 468 -11.98 30.35 -15.39
CA GLU A 468 -13.10 30.98 -14.69
C GLU A 468 -13.85 29.99 -13.80
N ASN A 469 -14.17 28.81 -14.31
CA ASN A 469 -14.85 27.74 -13.58
C ASN A 469 -14.04 27.19 -12.40
N LEU A 470 -12.72 27.38 -12.41
CA LEU A 470 -11.83 27.04 -11.28
C LEU A 470 -11.75 28.14 -10.22
N GLY A 471 -12.48 29.26 -10.38
CA GLY A 471 -12.44 30.40 -9.46
C GLY A 471 -11.13 31.20 -9.54
N ILE A 472 -10.37 31.03 -10.62
CA ILE A 472 -9.17 31.81 -10.91
C ILE A 472 -9.65 33.10 -11.58
N ASN A 473 -10.46 33.87 -10.85
CA ASN A 473 -11.00 35.15 -11.32
C ASN A 473 -9.90 36.20 -11.29
N GLY A 474 -9.64 36.75 -12.48
CA GLY A 474 -8.90 37.97 -12.68
C GLY A 474 -7.69 37.80 -13.60
N SER A 475 -7.65 38.63 -14.61
CA SER A 475 -6.55 38.87 -15.55
C SER A 475 -5.15 38.97 -14.94
N LYS A 476 -5.03 39.11 -13.62
CA LYS A 476 -3.73 39.19 -12.91
C LYS A 476 -2.98 37.85 -12.72
N ASN A 477 -3.66 36.70 -12.75
CA ASN A 477 -2.97 35.40 -12.59
C ASN A 477 -2.75 34.68 -13.94
N ILE A 478 -3.65 34.88 -14.90
CA ILE A 478 -3.52 34.35 -16.28
C ILE A 478 -2.52 35.18 -17.08
N SER A 479 -2.49 36.51 -16.90
CA SER A 479 -1.52 37.41 -17.54
C SER A 479 -0.08 37.22 -17.04
N LYS A 480 0.15 36.48 -15.96
CA LYS A 480 1.46 36.08 -15.48
C LYS A 480 1.93 34.71 -16.01
N LEU A 481 1.07 33.98 -16.76
CA LEU A 481 1.51 32.77 -17.43
C LEU A 481 2.44 33.18 -18.60
N SER A 482 3.57 32.53 -18.71
CA SER A 482 4.41 32.60 -19.92
C SER A 482 3.58 32.14 -21.12
N ASN A 483 3.87 32.66 -22.31
CA ASN A 483 3.16 32.30 -23.55
C ASN A 483 3.09 30.76 -23.74
N GLU A 484 3.99 30.02 -23.12
CA GLU A 484 4.01 28.57 -23.13
C GLU A 484 4.44 28.02 -21.75
N CYS A 485 3.62 27.11 -21.19
CA CYS A 485 3.93 26.47 -19.92
C CYS A 485 3.18 25.12 -19.78
N ILE A 486 3.53 24.36 -18.74
CA ILE A 486 2.81 23.16 -18.35
C ILE A 486 1.79 23.53 -17.28
N LEU A 487 0.51 23.24 -17.51
CA LEU A 487 -0.53 23.32 -16.49
C LEU A 487 -0.70 21.96 -15.81
N ARG A 488 -0.64 21.96 -14.49
CA ARG A 488 -0.92 20.80 -13.67
C ARG A 488 -2.21 21.00 -12.89
N LEU A 489 -3.25 20.25 -13.26
CA LEU A 489 -4.51 20.19 -12.54
C LEU A 489 -4.48 19.03 -11.56
N THR A 490 -4.62 19.30 -10.28
CA THR A 490 -4.67 18.29 -9.21
C THR A 490 -6.07 18.25 -8.61
N LEU A 491 -6.66 17.04 -8.55
CA LEU A 491 -7.91 16.77 -7.87
C LEU A 491 -7.61 16.09 -6.54
N CYS A 492 -7.90 16.76 -5.44
CA CYS A 492 -7.84 16.21 -4.11
C CYS A 492 -9.03 15.28 -3.84
N HIS A 493 -8.91 14.36 -2.91
CA HIS A 493 -9.96 13.38 -2.63
C HIS A 493 -11.30 14.02 -2.19
N ASN A 494 -11.24 15.14 -1.47
CA ASN A 494 -12.42 15.91 -1.05
C ASN A 494 -13.14 16.62 -2.21
N GLY A 495 -12.58 16.60 -3.43
CA GLY A 495 -13.13 17.24 -4.61
C GLY A 495 -12.51 18.60 -4.94
N ASN A 496 -11.62 19.12 -4.10
CA ASN A 496 -10.94 20.39 -4.36
C ASN A 496 -10.01 20.26 -5.57
N LEU A 497 -10.07 21.22 -6.47
CA LEU A 497 -9.21 21.33 -7.63
C LEU A 497 -8.13 22.38 -7.39
N ARG A 498 -6.89 22.07 -7.78
CA ARG A 498 -5.75 23.00 -7.76
C ARG A 498 -5.10 23.04 -9.13
N LEU A 499 -4.85 24.24 -9.64
CA LEU A 499 -4.14 24.45 -10.89
C LEU A 499 -2.80 25.14 -10.60
N GLU A 500 -1.72 24.56 -11.14
CA GLU A 500 -0.35 25.07 -10.99
C GLU A 500 0.26 25.21 -12.38
N SER A 501 1.03 26.28 -12.60
CA SER A 501 1.87 26.44 -13.79
C SER A 501 3.31 26.00 -13.50
N LEU A 502 3.90 25.28 -14.44
CA LEU A 502 5.28 24.79 -14.38
C LEU A 502 6.00 25.18 -15.67
N PRO A 503 7.29 25.52 -15.62
CA PRO A 503 8.04 25.87 -16.82
C PRO A 503 8.16 24.68 -17.77
N LEU A 504 8.04 24.93 -19.08
CA LEU A 504 8.37 23.96 -20.12
C LEU A 504 9.87 24.07 -20.44
N LEU A 505 10.68 23.28 -19.76
CA LEU A 505 12.13 23.28 -19.99
C LEU A 505 12.48 22.63 -21.33
N PRO A 506 13.54 23.07 -22.05
CA PRO A 506 14.03 22.42 -23.26
C PRO A 506 14.35 20.93 -23.02
N LEU A 507 14.30 20.12 -24.08
CA LEU A 507 14.75 18.74 -24.04
C LEU A 507 16.29 18.70 -23.94
N SER A 508 16.82 18.03 -22.93
CA SER A 508 18.26 17.86 -22.73
C SER A 508 18.82 16.66 -23.49
N THR A 509 17.97 15.66 -23.75
CA THR A 509 18.34 14.40 -24.42
C THR A 509 17.11 13.66 -24.92
N ASN A 510 17.27 12.82 -25.96
CA ASN A 510 16.25 11.87 -26.44
C ASN A 510 16.54 10.42 -26.01
N LYS A 511 17.52 10.18 -25.13
CA LYS A 511 17.95 8.85 -24.70
C LYS A 511 16.96 8.22 -23.74
N VAL A 512 16.58 6.97 -24.01
CA VAL A 512 15.74 6.15 -23.11
C VAL A 512 16.47 4.87 -22.72
N ILE A 513 16.19 4.39 -21.51
CA ILE A 513 16.73 3.12 -20.99
C ILE A 513 15.59 2.24 -20.51
N THR A 514 15.82 0.95 -20.36
CA THR A 514 14.86 0.03 -19.77
C THR A 514 15.07 -0.09 -18.26
N PHE A 515 13.99 -0.17 -17.49
CA PHE A 515 14.09 -0.39 -16.04
C PHE A 515 14.51 -1.84 -15.75
N PRO A 516 15.49 -2.08 -14.84
CA PRO A 516 16.06 -3.41 -14.63
C PRO A 516 15.15 -4.38 -13.86
N LYS A 517 13.98 -3.94 -13.41
CA LYS A 517 13.01 -4.75 -12.64
C LYS A 517 11.63 -4.71 -13.29
N THR A 518 10.85 -5.77 -13.08
CA THR A 518 9.47 -5.83 -13.57
C THR A 518 8.54 -4.93 -12.76
N LEU A 519 7.64 -4.22 -13.44
CA LEU A 519 6.55 -3.46 -12.85
C LEU A 519 5.41 -4.41 -12.47
N ASP A 520 4.82 -4.22 -11.29
CA ASP A 520 3.55 -4.91 -10.97
C ASP A 520 2.37 -4.25 -11.70
N SER A 521 2.11 -4.75 -12.91
CA SER A 521 1.01 -4.27 -13.76
C SER A 521 -0.39 -4.57 -13.23
N THR A 522 -0.50 -5.33 -12.13
CA THR A 522 -1.80 -5.63 -11.49
C THR A 522 -2.17 -4.62 -10.42
N HIS A 523 -1.25 -3.73 -10.07
CA HIS A 523 -1.52 -2.68 -9.11
C HIS A 523 -2.50 -1.66 -9.70
N LEU A 524 -3.63 -1.41 -9.01
CA LEU A 524 -4.70 -0.55 -9.51
C LEU A 524 -4.22 0.85 -9.95
N LEU A 525 -3.29 1.44 -9.19
CA LEU A 525 -2.83 2.81 -9.45
C LEU A 525 -1.94 2.94 -10.70
N VAL A 526 -1.50 1.85 -11.31
CA VAL A 526 -0.70 1.90 -12.56
C VAL A 526 -1.52 2.46 -13.73
N SER A 527 -2.82 2.17 -13.77
CA SER A 527 -3.73 2.66 -14.82
C SER A 527 -4.30 4.06 -14.55
N HIS A 528 -3.93 4.69 -13.43
CA HIS A 528 -4.40 6.01 -13.03
C HIS A 528 -3.24 6.98 -12.77
N LYS A 529 -3.44 8.25 -13.16
CA LYS A 529 -2.42 9.29 -12.97
C LYS A 529 -2.52 9.88 -11.56
N THR A 530 -1.79 9.27 -10.62
CA THR A 530 -1.82 9.62 -9.20
C THR A 530 -0.50 10.27 -8.75
N THR A 531 -0.55 11.06 -7.68
CA THR A 531 0.67 11.63 -7.06
C THR A 531 1.57 10.57 -6.42
N TYR A 532 1.04 9.37 -6.17
CA TYR A 532 1.80 8.24 -5.64
C TYR A 532 2.27 7.29 -6.74
N ARG A 533 3.51 7.46 -7.18
CA ARG A 533 4.17 6.67 -8.24
C ARG A 533 5.59 6.23 -7.85
N PRO A 534 5.77 5.45 -6.76
CA PRO A 534 7.10 5.09 -6.23
C PRO A 534 7.94 4.28 -7.22
N HIS A 535 7.30 3.51 -8.11
CA HIS A 535 7.97 2.71 -9.14
C HIS A 535 8.69 3.56 -10.19
N PHE A 536 8.31 4.83 -10.34
CA PHE A 536 8.96 5.77 -11.26
C PHE A 536 10.01 6.68 -10.60
N ALA A 537 10.28 6.50 -9.30
CA ALA A 537 11.20 7.39 -8.56
C ALA A 537 12.62 7.40 -9.13
N THR A 538 13.14 6.24 -9.55
CA THR A 538 14.47 6.14 -10.17
C THR A 538 14.51 6.87 -11.51
N ALA A 539 13.50 6.67 -12.36
CA ALA A 539 13.37 7.35 -13.64
C ALA A 539 13.33 8.87 -13.45
N GLN A 540 12.49 9.33 -12.53
CA GLN A 540 12.33 10.76 -12.24
C GLN A 540 13.67 11.41 -11.84
N LYS A 541 14.45 10.76 -10.96
CA LYS A 541 15.76 11.26 -10.55
C LYS A 541 16.74 11.39 -11.73
N MET A 542 16.79 10.42 -12.63
CA MET A 542 17.66 10.44 -13.80
C MET A 542 17.23 11.50 -14.83
N ILE A 543 15.91 11.70 -14.99
CA ILE A 543 15.33 12.75 -15.84
C ILE A 543 15.65 14.15 -15.28
N GLU A 544 15.50 14.35 -13.96
CA GLU A 544 15.83 15.63 -13.29
C GLU A 544 17.34 15.95 -13.39
N GLN A 545 18.20 14.94 -13.52
CA GLN A 545 19.64 15.08 -13.77
C GLN A 545 20.00 15.29 -15.26
N GLY A 546 19.02 15.29 -16.17
CA GLY A 546 19.24 15.41 -17.61
C GLY A 546 19.90 14.20 -18.28
N LYS A 547 20.00 13.05 -17.58
CA LYS A 547 20.72 11.86 -18.07
C LYS A 547 19.93 11.06 -19.10
N ILE A 548 18.60 11.06 -18.97
CA ILE A 548 17.67 10.33 -19.85
C ILE A 548 16.45 11.20 -20.16
N PHE A 549 15.85 10.96 -21.33
CA PHE A 549 14.53 11.49 -21.66
C PHE A 549 13.45 10.79 -20.84
N ASP A 550 13.45 9.44 -20.83
CA ASP A 550 12.50 8.63 -20.05
C ASP A 550 13.09 7.24 -19.75
N MET A 551 12.39 6.46 -18.94
CA MET A 551 12.72 5.07 -18.63
C MET A 551 11.53 4.18 -18.97
N ILE A 552 11.76 3.13 -19.78
CA ILE A 552 10.73 2.20 -20.26
C ILE A 552 10.58 1.05 -19.28
N PHE A 553 9.33 0.74 -18.92
CA PHE A 553 8.98 -0.31 -17.96
C PHE A 553 8.34 -1.50 -18.67
N TYR A 554 8.46 -2.68 -18.06
CA TYR A 554 7.82 -3.91 -18.52
C TYR A 554 7.25 -4.71 -17.34
N ASN A 555 6.23 -5.51 -17.60
CA ASN A 555 5.52 -6.27 -16.56
C ASN A 555 6.18 -7.63 -16.29
N GLN A 556 5.62 -8.41 -15.34
CA GLN A 556 6.13 -9.73 -14.96
C GLN A 556 6.03 -10.78 -16.09
N LYS A 557 5.33 -10.50 -17.19
CA LYS A 557 5.28 -11.34 -18.38
C LYS A 557 6.34 -10.94 -19.42
N GLY A 558 7.17 -9.93 -19.13
CA GLY A 558 8.13 -9.34 -20.06
C GLY A 558 7.49 -8.46 -21.14
N GLU A 559 6.20 -8.09 -21.00
CA GLU A 559 5.52 -7.19 -21.92
C GLU A 559 5.82 -5.74 -21.54
N ILE A 560 6.20 -4.91 -22.51
CA ILE A 560 6.38 -3.47 -22.34
C ILE A 560 5.07 -2.85 -21.87
N THR A 561 5.17 -1.93 -20.91
CA THR A 561 4.03 -1.18 -20.39
C THR A 561 4.06 0.26 -20.90
N GLU A 562 4.86 1.11 -20.29
CA GLU A 562 4.96 2.55 -20.60
C GLU A 562 6.31 3.11 -20.19
N GLY A 563 6.59 4.37 -20.51
CA GLY A 563 7.63 5.17 -19.87
C GLY A 563 7.15 5.75 -18.55
N SER A 564 8.03 6.38 -17.78
CA SER A 564 7.64 7.03 -16.51
C SER A 564 6.74 8.26 -16.72
N ARG A 565 6.84 8.92 -17.87
CA ARG A 565 6.06 10.11 -18.24
C ARG A 565 5.51 10.06 -19.68
N SER A 566 5.73 8.98 -20.42
CA SER A 566 5.32 8.83 -21.81
C SER A 566 4.72 7.45 -22.09
N ASN A 567 3.91 7.34 -23.14
CA ASN A 567 3.59 6.06 -23.77
C ASN A 567 4.61 5.80 -24.88
N ILE A 568 4.79 4.54 -25.26
CA ILE A 568 5.76 4.11 -26.25
C ILE A 568 5.05 3.73 -27.53
N VAL A 569 5.62 4.11 -28.67
CA VAL A 569 5.27 3.60 -30.00
C VAL A 569 6.52 3.05 -30.65
N CYS A 570 6.38 1.88 -31.26
CA CYS A 570 7.43 1.25 -32.05
C CYS A 570 6.99 1.18 -33.51
N GLU A 571 7.86 1.58 -34.42
CA GLU A 571 7.73 1.25 -35.83
C GLU A 571 8.30 -0.14 -36.09
N MET A 572 7.56 -0.96 -36.80
CA MET A 572 7.96 -2.30 -37.17
C MET A 572 7.47 -2.59 -38.60
N LYS A 573 8.40 -2.62 -39.56
CA LYS A 573 8.08 -2.86 -40.97
C LYS A 573 7.03 -1.89 -41.51
N GLY A 574 7.22 -0.59 -41.26
CA GLY A 574 6.34 0.49 -41.69
C GLY A 574 4.98 0.55 -40.96
N ARG A 575 4.77 -0.23 -39.89
CA ARG A 575 3.57 -0.17 -39.05
C ARG A 575 3.89 0.34 -37.66
N PHE A 576 3.05 1.23 -37.13
CA PHE A 576 3.23 1.86 -35.82
C PHE A 576 2.38 1.18 -34.76
N CYS A 577 3.01 0.61 -33.74
CA CYS A 577 2.32 -0.12 -32.70
C CYS A 577 2.72 0.36 -31.30
N THR A 578 1.76 0.33 -30.38
CA THR A 578 1.91 0.72 -28.97
C THR A 578 1.63 -0.46 -28.04
N PRO A 579 2.20 -0.53 -26.84
CA PRO A 579 1.90 -1.58 -25.88
C PRO A 579 0.40 -1.71 -25.61
N HIS A 580 -0.06 -2.95 -25.51
CA HIS A 580 -1.47 -3.29 -25.29
C HIS A 580 -1.93 -2.80 -23.90
N SER A 581 -3.13 -2.22 -23.80
CA SER A 581 -3.69 -1.69 -22.55
C SER A 581 -3.74 -2.72 -21.41
N GLN A 582 -3.95 -4.01 -21.74
CA GLN A 582 -3.92 -5.11 -20.75
C GLN A 582 -2.51 -5.45 -20.21
N SER A 583 -1.45 -4.89 -20.77
CA SER A 583 -0.10 -5.05 -20.23
C SER A 583 0.11 -4.23 -18.94
N GLY A 584 -0.82 -3.34 -18.58
CA GLY A 584 -0.83 -2.55 -17.36
C GLY A 584 -0.06 -1.24 -17.51
N LEU A 585 -0.70 -0.28 -18.15
CA LEU A 585 -0.15 1.05 -18.43
C LEU A 585 -1.23 2.13 -18.22
N LEU A 586 -0.80 3.38 -18.05
CA LEU A 586 -1.67 4.53 -18.13
C LEU A 586 -2.01 4.81 -19.60
N GLN A 587 -3.30 4.86 -19.92
CA GLN A 587 -3.76 5.23 -21.26
C GLN A 587 -3.61 6.74 -21.48
N GLY A 588 -2.52 7.13 -22.16
CA GLY A 588 -2.20 8.53 -22.44
C GLY A 588 -3.23 9.19 -23.35
N THR A 589 -3.51 10.49 -23.13
CA THR A 589 -4.49 11.23 -23.94
C THR A 589 -4.09 11.31 -25.41
N LEU A 590 -2.82 11.62 -25.71
CA LEU A 590 -2.31 11.63 -27.09
C LEU A 590 -2.27 10.22 -27.69
N ARG A 591 -1.87 9.19 -26.94
CA ARG A 591 -1.93 7.79 -27.38
C ARG A 591 -3.35 7.40 -27.81
N ASN A 592 -4.36 7.77 -27.04
CA ASN A 592 -5.75 7.44 -27.36
C ASN A 592 -6.24 8.18 -28.62
N VAL A 593 -5.82 9.43 -28.84
CA VAL A 593 -6.10 10.15 -30.07
C VAL A 593 -5.58 9.38 -31.28
N LEU A 594 -4.33 8.94 -31.25
CA LEU A 594 -3.70 8.20 -32.35
C LEU A 594 -4.34 6.82 -32.58
N LEU A 595 -4.80 6.16 -31.52
CA LEU A 595 -5.54 4.90 -31.61
C LEU A 595 -6.93 5.10 -32.21
N ASP A 596 -7.68 6.11 -31.73
CA ASP A 596 -9.02 6.43 -32.21
C ASP A 596 -9.01 6.84 -33.69
N SER A 597 -7.92 7.44 -34.16
CA SER A 597 -7.71 7.83 -35.56
C SER A 597 -7.10 6.71 -36.42
N GLY A 598 -6.85 5.52 -35.86
CA GLY A 598 -6.27 4.39 -36.60
C GLY A 598 -4.80 4.56 -37.00
N LEU A 599 -4.12 5.60 -36.52
CA LEU A 599 -2.72 5.89 -36.86
C LEU A 599 -1.73 4.96 -36.19
N ILE A 600 -2.09 4.37 -35.07
CA ILE A 600 -1.34 3.34 -34.35
C ILE A 600 -2.28 2.20 -33.93
N PHE A 601 -1.74 1.03 -33.63
CA PHE A 601 -2.53 -0.11 -33.11
C PHE A 601 -1.89 -0.74 -31.88
N GLU A 602 -2.69 -1.36 -31.04
CA GLU A 602 -2.22 -2.06 -29.85
C GLU A 602 -1.57 -3.41 -30.19
N LYS A 603 -0.41 -3.69 -29.60
CA LYS A 603 0.30 -4.96 -29.71
C LYS A 603 0.95 -5.32 -28.38
N ARG A 604 1.03 -6.62 -28.06
CA ARG A 604 1.83 -7.11 -26.93
C ARG A 604 3.31 -7.02 -27.30
N LEU A 605 3.93 -5.92 -26.93
CA LEU A 605 5.35 -5.65 -27.18
C LEU A 605 6.20 -6.22 -26.04
N THR A 606 7.38 -6.72 -26.37
CA THR A 606 8.39 -7.24 -25.43
C THR A 606 9.71 -6.51 -25.64
N LEU A 607 10.68 -6.68 -24.75
CA LEU A 607 12.04 -6.13 -24.93
C LEU A 607 12.65 -6.55 -26.28
N LYS A 608 12.40 -7.79 -26.74
CA LYS A 608 12.87 -8.24 -28.06
C LYS A 608 12.27 -7.42 -29.22
N HIS A 609 11.00 -7.02 -29.09
CA HIS A 609 10.36 -6.17 -30.11
C HIS A 609 10.96 -4.74 -30.07
N LEU A 610 11.24 -4.22 -28.89
CA LEU A 610 11.83 -2.90 -28.71
C LEU A 610 13.23 -2.82 -29.38
N HIS A 611 14.06 -3.85 -29.18
CA HIS A 611 15.40 -3.94 -29.83
C HIS A 611 15.35 -4.17 -31.36
N LYS A 612 14.22 -4.68 -31.89
CA LYS A 612 14.04 -4.92 -33.32
C LYS A 612 13.19 -3.85 -34.00
N ALA A 613 12.78 -2.82 -33.27
CA ALA A 613 12.01 -1.72 -33.84
C ALA A 613 12.89 -0.87 -34.77
N ASP A 614 12.33 -0.50 -35.92
CA ASP A 614 13.00 0.39 -36.90
C ASP A 614 13.21 1.79 -36.26
N ARG A 615 12.18 2.29 -35.58
CA ARG A 615 12.21 3.53 -34.77
C ARG A 615 11.38 3.37 -33.52
N ILE A 616 11.74 4.12 -32.47
CA ILE A 616 11.00 4.16 -31.19
C ILE A 616 10.60 5.61 -30.91
N PHE A 617 9.36 5.80 -30.48
CA PHE A 617 8.81 7.10 -30.14
C PHE A 617 8.24 7.09 -28.74
N ALA A 618 8.42 8.19 -28.03
CA ALA A 618 7.81 8.48 -26.74
C ALA A 618 6.75 9.56 -26.89
N LEU A 619 5.53 9.28 -26.42
CA LEU A 619 4.34 10.12 -26.61
C LEU A 619 3.86 10.72 -25.29
N ASN A 620 3.62 12.01 -25.23
CA ASN A 620 2.79 12.62 -24.19
C ASN A 620 2.18 13.94 -24.67
N SER A 621 1.12 14.40 -24.02
CA SER A 621 0.39 15.63 -24.40
C SER A 621 1.10 16.95 -24.03
N VAL A 622 2.33 16.89 -23.53
CA VAL A 622 3.15 18.07 -23.21
C VAL A 622 4.28 18.25 -24.24
N ARG A 623 4.87 17.15 -24.68
CA ARG A 623 6.03 17.12 -25.59
C ARG A 623 5.69 16.62 -26.99
N GLY A 624 4.45 16.20 -27.21
CA GLY A 624 4.06 15.59 -28.47
C GLY A 624 4.67 14.21 -28.68
N ILE A 625 5.21 14.00 -29.88
CA ILE A 625 5.87 12.78 -30.32
C ILE A 625 7.37 13.05 -30.40
N VAL A 626 8.16 12.36 -29.59
CA VAL A 626 9.62 12.48 -29.58
C VAL A 626 10.22 11.16 -30.04
N GLN A 627 10.98 11.17 -31.13
CA GLN A 627 11.80 10.01 -31.50
C GLN A 627 12.92 9.83 -30.49
N VAL A 628 13.06 8.63 -29.94
CA VAL A 628 13.96 8.34 -28.83
C VAL A 628 14.94 7.22 -29.18
N GLU A 629 16.12 7.25 -28.57
CA GLU A 629 17.20 6.30 -28.74
C GLU A 629 17.29 5.38 -27.52
N LEU A 630 17.13 4.06 -27.75
CA LEU A 630 17.28 3.06 -26.71
C LEU A 630 18.75 2.83 -26.39
N GLN A 631 19.15 3.13 -25.16
CA GLN A 631 20.48 2.78 -24.65
C GLN A 631 20.42 1.49 -23.84
N LEU A 632 21.41 0.63 -24.03
CA LEU A 632 21.64 -0.51 -23.16
C LEU A 632 22.15 -0.01 -21.79
N PHE A 633 21.64 -0.62 -20.72
CA PHE A 633 22.03 -0.29 -19.35
C PHE A 633 23.38 -0.90 -19.01
#